data_7d0f3733c6d780d1306336f2a51175a8
#
_entry.id   7d0f3733c6d780d1306336f2a51175a8
#
_cell.length_a   1.000
_cell.length_b   1.000
_cell.length_c   1.000
_cell.angle_alpha   90.00
_cell.angle_beta   90.00
_cell.angle_gamma   90.00
#
_symmetry.space_group_name_H-M   'P 1'
#
loop_
_entity.id
_entity.type
_entity.pdbx_description
1 polymer ?
#
loop_
_entity_poly.entity_id
_entity_poly.type
_entity_poly.pdbx_seq_one_letter_code
_entity_poly.pdbx_strand_id
1 'polypeptide(L)'
;ADTRLPTNFDQMIRTTLAKPGIVAGAFTLQINSPHWGLRLVEFGVKWRCNLWQMPYGDQGIFITKDVFQQVGNFPQIPIMEDFELMRKLKTLGKIYLLPTPVITSPRRWLKKGILQTTLGNQIIIIAYLLGISPNQIRNWYSSPKL
;
A
#
# COMPACT_ATOMS: atom_id res chain seq x y z
N ALA A 1 -4.64 9.03 10.41
CA ALA A 1 -4.96 8.27 9.21
C ALA A 1 -5.93 9.07 8.35
N ASP A 2 -5.59 9.25 7.08
CA ASP A 2 -6.36 10.11 6.16
C ASP A 2 -7.19 9.27 5.17
N THR A 3 -7.42 7.99 5.47
CA THR A 3 -8.13 7.04 4.61
C THR A 3 -9.46 6.65 5.23
N ARG A 4 -10.53 6.68 4.43
CA ARG A 4 -11.88 6.26 4.79
C ARG A 4 -12.19 4.93 4.12
N LEU A 5 -12.63 3.96 4.93
CA LEU A 5 -13.11 2.67 4.44
C LEU A 5 -14.53 2.80 3.86
N PRO A 6 -14.92 1.94 2.90
CA PRO A 6 -16.28 1.90 2.37
C PRO A 6 -17.26 1.39 3.43
N THR A 7 -18.55 1.67 3.24
CA THR A 7 -19.61 1.03 4.03
C THR A 7 -19.57 -0.49 3.83
N ASN A 8 -19.87 -1.27 4.88
CA ASN A 8 -19.84 -2.74 4.88
C ASN A 8 -18.45 -3.34 4.57
N PHE A 9 -17.36 -2.61 4.89
CA PHE A 9 -15.99 -3.10 4.66
C PHE A 9 -15.71 -4.43 5.38
N ASP A 10 -16.28 -4.64 6.56
CA ASP A 10 -16.13 -5.86 7.36
C ASP A 10 -16.67 -7.10 6.62
N GLN A 11 -17.85 -7.01 6.01
CA GLN A 11 -18.42 -8.08 5.21
C GLN A 11 -17.58 -8.36 3.96
N MET A 12 -17.12 -7.32 3.27
CA MET A 12 -16.24 -7.44 2.11
C MET A 12 -14.93 -8.16 2.45
N ILE A 13 -14.32 -7.80 3.59
CA ILE A 13 -13.10 -8.43 4.09
C ILE A 13 -13.33 -9.92 4.38
N ARG A 14 -14.36 -10.25 5.17
CA ARG A 14 -14.68 -11.65 5.53
C ARG A 14 -14.95 -12.51 4.30
N THR A 15 -15.78 -12.02 3.38
CA THR A 15 -16.08 -12.73 2.13
C THR A 15 -14.85 -12.93 1.26
N THR A 16 -13.92 -11.96 1.26
CA THR A 16 -12.69 -12.07 0.48
C THR A 16 -11.72 -13.07 1.09
N LEU A 17 -11.50 -13.01 2.40
CA LEU A 17 -10.58 -13.92 3.10
C LEU A 17 -11.11 -15.36 3.20
N ALA A 18 -12.40 -15.57 2.99
CA ALA A 18 -12.98 -16.92 2.91
C ALA A 18 -12.70 -17.64 1.57
N LYS A 19 -12.18 -16.93 0.56
CA LYS A 19 -11.88 -17.55 -0.75
C LYS A 19 -10.60 -18.39 -0.67
N PRO A 20 -10.58 -19.59 -1.29
CA PRO A 20 -9.40 -20.44 -1.28
C PRO A 20 -8.16 -19.77 -1.86
N GLY A 21 -7.02 -19.92 -1.18
CA GLY A 21 -5.72 -19.41 -1.62
C GLY A 21 -5.51 -17.89 -1.43
N ILE A 22 -6.48 -17.14 -0.89
CA ILE A 22 -6.31 -15.74 -0.53
C ILE A 22 -5.85 -15.66 0.92
N VAL A 23 -4.70 -15.04 1.14
CA VAL A 23 -4.07 -14.86 2.46
C VAL A 23 -4.21 -13.44 2.99
N ALA A 24 -4.38 -12.48 2.10
CA ALA A 24 -4.57 -11.07 2.42
C ALA A 24 -5.31 -10.35 1.30
N GLY A 25 -5.73 -9.12 1.56
CA GLY A 25 -6.26 -8.24 0.55
C GLY A 25 -6.06 -6.77 0.87
N ALA A 26 -6.42 -5.95 -0.08
CA ALA A 26 -6.47 -4.50 0.04
C ALA A 26 -7.59 -3.94 -0.82
N PHE A 27 -7.98 -2.72 -0.55
CA PHE A 27 -8.95 -1.99 -1.36
C PHE A 27 -8.25 -1.27 -2.52
N THR A 28 -9.00 -0.94 -3.57
CA THR A 28 -8.53 -0.02 -4.60
C THR A 28 -8.35 1.37 -4.01
N LEU A 29 -7.32 2.09 -4.42
CA LEU A 29 -7.08 3.46 -3.97
C LEU A 29 -7.91 4.45 -4.78
N GLN A 30 -8.56 5.38 -4.09
CA GLN A 30 -9.17 6.58 -4.67
C GLN A 30 -8.68 7.80 -3.88
N ILE A 31 -8.21 8.83 -4.59
CA ILE A 31 -7.74 10.07 -3.98
C ILE A 31 -8.84 11.13 -4.09
N ASN A 32 -9.24 11.71 -2.97
CA ASN A 32 -10.33 12.69 -2.91
C ASN A 32 -9.93 14.04 -3.52
N SER A 33 -9.82 14.07 -4.86
CA SER A 33 -9.50 15.28 -5.62
C SER A 33 -9.94 15.13 -7.07
N PRO A 34 -10.38 16.18 -7.74
CA PRO A 34 -10.73 16.15 -9.17
C PRO A 34 -9.50 16.22 -10.09
N HIS A 35 -8.30 16.41 -9.57
CA HIS A 35 -7.10 16.62 -10.37
C HIS A 35 -6.75 15.39 -11.22
N TRP A 36 -6.70 15.56 -12.55
CA TRP A 36 -6.47 14.47 -13.51
C TRP A 36 -5.16 13.69 -13.26
N GLY A 37 -4.09 14.36 -12.84
CA GLY A 37 -2.82 13.71 -12.52
C GLY A 37 -2.93 12.69 -11.38
N LEU A 38 -3.89 12.87 -10.45
CA LEU A 38 -4.16 11.89 -9.39
C LEU A 38 -4.90 10.66 -9.92
N ARG A 39 -5.69 10.80 -10.99
CA ARG A 39 -6.28 9.64 -11.72
C ARG A 39 -5.20 8.75 -12.32
N LEU A 40 -4.11 9.35 -12.85
CA LEU A 40 -2.95 8.58 -13.32
C LEU A 40 -2.22 7.85 -12.19
N VAL A 41 -2.09 8.49 -11.02
CA VAL A 41 -1.52 7.83 -9.83
C VAL A 41 -2.37 6.62 -9.43
N GLU A 42 -3.68 6.78 -9.31
CA GLU A 42 -4.61 5.68 -9.00
C GLU A 42 -4.52 4.53 -10.01
N PHE A 43 -4.48 4.87 -11.30
CA PHE A 43 -4.30 3.88 -12.36
C PHE A 43 -3.00 3.10 -12.19
N GLY A 44 -1.87 3.80 -11.96
CA GLY A 44 -0.58 3.17 -11.73
C GLY A 44 -0.57 2.27 -10.48
N VAL A 45 -1.20 2.72 -9.38
CA VAL A 45 -1.36 1.92 -8.16
C VAL A 45 -2.17 0.65 -8.44
N LYS A 46 -3.32 0.77 -9.12
CA LYS A 46 -4.16 -0.37 -9.49
C LYS A 46 -3.40 -1.38 -10.35
N TRP A 47 -2.67 -0.89 -11.34
CA TRP A 47 -1.86 -1.71 -12.24
C TRP A 47 -0.76 -2.47 -11.48
N ARG A 48 -0.01 -1.77 -10.61
CA ARG A 48 0.98 -2.37 -9.72
C ARG A 48 0.38 -3.49 -8.86
N CYS A 49 -0.76 -3.23 -8.22
CA CYS A 49 -1.42 -4.22 -7.35
C CYS A 49 -1.89 -5.45 -8.12
N ASN A 50 -2.43 -5.27 -9.32
CA ASN A 50 -2.91 -6.39 -10.15
C ASN A 50 -1.74 -7.26 -10.67
N LEU A 51 -0.64 -6.64 -11.11
CA LEU A 51 0.51 -7.38 -11.66
C LEU A 51 1.41 -7.97 -10.57
N TRP A 52 1.73 -7.17 -9.56
CA TRP A 52 2.74 -7.55 -8.56
C TRP A 52 2.15 -7.89 -7.20
N GLN A 53 0.84 -7.76 -7.01
CA GLN A 53 0.17 -8.01 -5.72
C GLN A 53 0.86 -7.27 -4.56
N MET A 54 1.18 -6.00 -4.76
CA MET A 54 1.91 -5.15 -3.82
C MET A 54 1.11 -3.90 -3.45
N PRO A 55 -0.02 -4.04 -2.72
CA PRO A 55 -0.69 -2.88 -2.13
C PRO A 55 0.16 -2.27 -1.01
N TYR A 56 -0.07 -0.99 -0.72
CA TYR A 56 0.57 -0.27 0.37
C TYR A 56 -0.42 0.07 1.48
N GLY A 57 0.09 0.54 2.62
CA GLY A 57 -0.70 0.77 3.82
C GLY A 57 -1.88 1.74 3.65
N ASP A 58 -1.80 2.68 2.71
CA ASP A 58 -2.89 3.62 2.37
C ASP A 58 -4.10 2.97 1.67
N GLN A 59 -3.98 1.72 1.23
CA GLN A 59 -5.03 0.94 0.58
C GLN A 59 -5.87 0.09 1.55
N GLY A 60 -5.72 0.26 2.87
CA GLY A 60 -6.48 -0.50 3.84
C GLY A 60 -6.23 -2.00 3.74
N ILE A 61 -4.99 -2.41 3.92
CA ILE A 61 -4.59 -3.82 3.92
C ILE A 61 -5.34 -4.58 5.02
N PHE A 62 -5.85 -5.75 4.68
CA PHE A 62 -6.50 -6.65 5.62
C PHE A 62 -5.98 -8.08 5.51
N ILE A 63 -5.94 -8.78 6.64
CA ILE A 63 -5.34 -10.09 6.80
C ILE A 63 -5.96 -10.78 8.01
N THR A 64 -5.99 -12.11 8.06
CA THR A 64 -6.40 -12.83 9.25
C THR A 64 -5.30 -12.74 10.33
N LYS A 65 -5.72 -12.85 11.60
CA LYS A 65 -4.80 -12.84 12.73
C LYS A 65 -3.76 -13.97 12.62
N ASP A 66 -4.20 -15.15 12.25
CA ASP A 66 -3.34 -16.34 12.17
C ASP A 66 -2.26 -16.18 11.10
N VAL A 67 -2.64 -15.73 9.89
CA VAL A 67 -1.68 -15.45 8.81
C VAL A 67 -0.72 -14.32 9.17
N PHE A 68 -1.21 -13.28 9.85
CA PHE A 68 -0.36 -12.17 10.32
C PHE A 68 0.69 -12.64 11.33
N GLN A 69 0.30 -13.50 12.27
CA GLN A 69 1.24 -14.11 13.23
C GLN A 69 2.21 -15.09 12.54
N GLN A 70 1.74 -15.86 11.58
CA GLN A 70 2.55 -16.81 10.82
C GLN A 70 3.70 -16.10 10.05
N VAL A 71 3.47 -14.91 9.48
CA VAL A 71 4.52 -14.14 8.82
C VAL A 71 5.43 -13.36 9.78
N GLY A 72 5.19 -13.44 11.09
CA GLY A 72 5.99 -12.78 12.11
C GLY A 72 5.62 -11.32 12.33
N ASN A 73 4.36 -10.94 12.08
CA ASN A 73 3.83 -9.58 12.24
C ASN A 73 4.55 -8.54 11.32
N PHE A 74 4.37 -7.25 11.64
CA PHE A 74 5.15 -6.20 10.98
C PHE A 74 6.63 -6.30 11.36
N PRO A 75 7.55 -6.21 10.40
CA PRO A 75 8.96 -6.14 10.70
C PRO A 75 9.27 -4.85 11.48
N GLN A 76 10.21 -4.94 12.43
CA GLN A 76 10.64 -3.82 13.25
C GLN A 76 11.63 -2.92 12.48
N ILE A 77 11.16 -2.34 11.38
CA ILE A 77 11.92 -1.42 10.52
C ILE A 77 11.24 -0.06 10.46
N PRO A 78 12.00 1.04 10.33
CA PRO A 78 11.46 2.39 10.47
C PRO A 78 10.66 2.88 9.25
N ILE A 79 10.71 2.17 8.13
CA ILE A 79 10.00 2.43 6.88
C ILE A 79 9.96 1.16 6.04
N MET A 80 9.03 1.02 5.09
CA MET A 80 8.84 -0.14 4.21
C MET A 80 8.30 -1.39 4.94
N GLU A 81 7.74 -1.24 6.12
CA GLU A 81 7.14 -2.33 6.91
C GLU A 81 5.96 -2.99 6.18
N ASP A 82 5.15 -2.21 5.47
CA ASP A 82 4.04 -2.71 4.66
C ASP A 82 4.55 -3.44 3.40
N PHE A 83 5.60 -2.93 2.77
CA PHE A 83 6.24 -3.57 1.62
C PHE A 83 6.80 -4.95 1.98
N GLU A 84 7.54 -5.06 3.09
CA GLU A 84 8.09 -6.33 3.57
C GLU A 84 6.99 -7.31 4.01
N LEU A 85 5.94 -6.81 4.65
CA LEU A 85 4.78 -7.63 4.99
C LEU A 85 4.16 -8.24 3.72
N MET A 86 3.96 -7.43 2.66
CA MET A 86 3.44 -7.93 1.39
C MET A 86 4.36 -8.98 0.75
N ARG A 87 5.67 -8.79 0.79
CA ARG A 87 6.63 -9.77 0.28
C ARG A 87 6.48 -11.14 0.98
N LYS A 88 6.39 -11.14 2.30
CA LYS A 88 6.19 -12.36 3.11
C LYS A 88 4.84 -13.01 2.82
N LEU A 89 3.76 -12.24 2.74
CA LEU A 89 2.42 -12.75 2.47
C LEU A 89 2.32 -13.44 1.10
N LYS A 90 2.98 -12.91 0.08
CA LYS A 90 3.02 -13.51 -1.26
C LYS A 90 3.65 -14.91 -1.28
N THR A 91 4.47 -15.28 -0.32
CA THR A 91 5.02 -16.65 -0.22
C THR A 91 4.00 -17.65 0.32
N LEU A 92 2.94 -17.17 0.99
CA LEU A 92 1.88 -18.00 1.57
C LEU A 92 0.67 -18.16 0.67
N GLY A 93 0.41 -17.18 -0.22
CA GLY A 93 -0.75 -17.23 -1.10
C GLY A 93 -0.99 -15.92 -1.85
N LYS A 94 -2.20 -15.76 -2.37
CA LYS A 94 -2.59 -14.61 -3.19
C LYS A 94 -3.03 -13.43 -2.33
N ILE A 95 -2.65 -12.22 -2.76
CA ILE A 95 -3.15 -10.97 -2.21
C ILE A 95 -4.21 -10.43 -3.18
N TYR A 96 -5.44 -10.25 -2.68
CA TYR A 96 -6.58 -9.85 -3.50
C TYR A 96 -6.84 -8.35 -3.43
N LEU A 97 -6.96 -7.71 -4.59
CA LEU A 97 -7.36 -6.30 -4.66
C LEU A 97 -8.86 -6.20 -4.84
N LEU A 98 -9.56 -5.69 -3.82
CA LEU A 98 -10.99 -5.40 -3.89
C LEU A 98 -11.24 -4.23 -4.86
N PRO A 99 -12.23 -4.35 -5.77
CA PRO A 99 -12.57 -3.29 -6.72
C PRO A 99 -13.20 -2.07 -6.03
N THR A 100 -13.73 -2.23 -4.82
CA THR A 100 -14.30 -1.14 -4.03
C THR A 100 -13.17 -0.24 -3.52
N PRO A 101 -13.26 1.10 -3.67
CA PRO A 101 -12.19 1.99 -3.26
C PRO A 101 -12.23 2.34 -1.77
N VAL A 102 -11.05 2.55 -1.20
CA VAL A 102 -10.85 3.41 -0.03
C VAL A 102 -10.55 4.83 -0.51
N ILE A 103 -11.03 5.83 0.23
CA ILE A 103 -10.86 7.24 -0.14
C ILE A 103 -9.79 7.85 0.75
N THR A 104 -8.68 8.30 0.16
CA THR A 104 -7.57 8.94 0.87
C THR A 104 -7.47 10.45 0.55
N SER A 105 -6.83 11.20 1.45
CA SER A 105 -6.63 12.65 1.30
C SER A 105 -5.58 12.96 0.23
N PRO A 106 -5.81 13.97 -0.64
CA PRO A 106 -4.85 14.43 -1.63
C PRO A 106 -3.71 15.27 -1.02
N ARG A 107 -3.79 15.61 0.27
CA ARG A 107 -2.97 16.63 0.95
C ARG A 107 -1.48 16.50 0.65
N ARG A 108 -0.95 15.28 0.67
CA ARG A 108 0.47 15.04 0.43
C ARG A 108 0.91 15.37 -1.00
N TRP A 109 0.11 14.92 -1.99
CA TRP A 109 0.38 15.20 -3.41
C TRP A 109 0.20 16.67 -3.76
N LEU A 110 -0.80 17.34 -3.16
CA LEU A 110 -1.03 18.76 -3.39
C LEU A 110 0.02 19.64 -2.71
N LYS A 111 0.55 19.22 -1.55
CA LYS A 111 1.58 20.00 -0.82
C LYS A 111 2.96 19.85 -1.45
N LYS A 112 3.37 18.65 -1.84
CA LYS A 112 4.71 18.37 -2.38
C LYS A 112 4.76 18.33 -3.91
N GLY A 113 3.61 18.33 -4.58
CA GLY A 113 3.49 18.10 -6.02
C GLY A 113 3.26 16.61 -6.35
N ILE A 114 2.41 16.37 -7.36
CA ILE A 114 1.99 15.01 -7.75
C ILE A 114 3.20 14.23 -8.28
N LEU A 115 3.94 14.82 -9.20
CA LEU A 115 5.08 14.17 -9.83
C LEU A 115 6.20 13.90 -8.82
N GLN A 116 6.55 14.89 -8.00
CA GLN A 116 7.60 14.77 -6.99
C GLN A 116 7.27 13.69 -5.96
N THR A 117 6.03 13.65 -5.46
CA THR A 117 5.59 12.62 -4.50
C THR A 117 5.62 11.23 -5.11
N THR A 118 5.16 11.10 -6.35
CA THR A 118 5.10 9.80 -7.04
C THR A 118 6.49 9.27 -7.36
N LEU A 119 7.37 10.11 -7.93
CA LEU A 119 8.76 9.74 -8.21
C LEU A 119 9.55 9.45 -6.94
N GLY A 120 9.38 10.27 -5.90
CA GLY A 120 10.01 10.04 -4.60
C GLY A 120 9.66 8.67 -4.01
N ASN A 121 8.39 8.28 -4.08
CA ASN A 121 7.97 6.94 -3.64
C ASN A 121 8.63 5.82 -4.47
N GLN A 122 8.76 5.98 -5.81
CA GLN A 122 9.44 4.98 -6.64
C GLN A 122 10.93 4.87 -6.33
N ILE A 123 11.61 6.02 -6.14
CA ILE A 123 13.04 6.06 -5.77
C ILE A 123 13.26 5.32 -4.45
N ILE A 124 12.40 5.52 -3.46
CA ILE A 124 12.47 4.82 -2.17
C ILE A 124 12.36 3.30 -2.34
N ILE A 125 11.42 2.84 -3.16
CA ILE A 125 11.25 1.41 -3.43
C ILE A 125 12.48 0.83 -4.13
N ILE A 126 13.00 1.51 -5.14
CA ILE A 126 14.19 1.08 -5.88
C ILE A 126 15.40 1.05 -4.94
N ALA A 127 15.61 2.10 -4.14
CA ALA A 127 16.69 2.18 -3.17
C ALA A 127 16.63 1.00 -2.17
N TYR A 128 15.44 0.68 -1.68
CA TYR A 128 15.22 -0.44 -0.78
C TYR A 128 15.56 -1.78 -1.45
N LEU A 129 15.12 -1.98 -2.68
CA LEU A 129 15.42 -3.21 -3.46
C LEU A 129 16.90 -3.35 -3.80
N LEU A 130 17.64 -2.24 -3.92
CA LEU A 130 19.09 -2.20 -4.09
C LEU A 130 19.87 -2.41 -2.78
N GLY A 131 19.18 -2.64 -1.65
CA GLY A 131 19.79 -2.95 -0.37
C GLY A 131 20.19 -1.74 0.49
N ILE A 132 19.72 -0.53 0.15
CA ILE A 132 19.92 0.64 1.01
C ILE A 132 19.15 0.44 2.32
N SER A 133 19.80 0.72 3.44
CA SER A 133 19.22 0.44 4.75
C SER A 133 17.94 1.26 5.01
N PRO A 134 16.93 0.67 5.68
CA PRO A 134 15.69 1.39 6.03
C PRO A 134 15.92 2.68 6.82
N ASN A 135 16.97 2.74 7.66
CA ASN A 135 17.33 3.95 8.40
C ASN A 135 17.79 5.10 7.48
N GLN A 136 18.60 4.79 6.47
CA GLN A 136 19.03 5.78 5.48
C GLN A 136 17.84 6.27 4.65
N ILE A 137 16.98 5.35 4.19
CA ILE A 137 15.78 5.66 3.43
C ILE A 137 14.83 6.57 4.25
N ARG A 138 14.63 6.27 5.54
CA ARG A 138 13.83 7.12 6.44
C ARG A 138 14.38 8.54 6.52
N ASN A 139 15.70 8.70 6.61
CA ASN A 139 16.33 10.01 6.66
C ASN A 139 16.07 10.82 5.38
N TRP A 140 16.13 10.18 4.22
CA TRP A 140 15.77 10.82 2.95
C TRP A 140 14.29 11.23 2.90
N TYR A 141 13.42 10.31 3.32
CA TYR A 141 11.96 10.53 3.31
C TYR A 141 11.52 11.66 4.23
N SER A 142 12.24 11.86 5.35
CA SER A 142 11.98 12.90 6.33
C SER A 142 12.61 14.24 5.97
N SER A 143 13.54 14.25 5.00
CA SER A 143 14.19 15.46 4.54
C SER A 143 13.24 16.33 3.70
N PRO A 144 13.19 17.66 3.94
CA PRO A 144 12.29 18.53 3.19
C PRO A 144 12.67 18.72 1.71
N LYS A 145 13.77 18.09 1.25
CA LYS A 145 14.31 18.23 -0.12
C LYS A 145 13.89 17.13 -1.10
N LEU A 146 13.05 16.18 -0.69
CA LEU A 146 12.47 15.16 -1.57
C LEU A 146 10.95 15.25 -1.61
#